data_3a4bbfbf2e862049367ef6487bab5b83
#
_entry.id   3a4bbfbf2e862049367ef6487bab5b83
#
_cell.length_a   1.000
_cell.length_b   1.000
_cell.length_c   1.000
_cell.angle_alpha   90.00
_cell.angle_beta   90.00
_cell.angle_gamma   90.00
#
_symmetry.space_group_name_H-M   'P 1'
#
loop_
_entity.id
_entity.type
_entity.pdbx_description
1 polymer ?
#
loop_
_entity_poly.entity_id
_entity_poly.type
_entity_poly.pdbx_seq_one_letter_code
_entity_poly.pdbx_strand_id
1 'polypeptide(L)'
;MNNNTDPLTVLHGDDLPVHPDRAFAARLRARLESAVSLPNQTQGVDMSGTDTAIAELNQPTPAAQVQPRAAALPYLAVANARDAIAWYIDAFGAAIVGEPYEMDDGRIGHAELQIGDGVLYLSDEYPALGVKAPAPQATSVSLMLHVADTDTALERARELGAHVQREPYENYGSRSATIIDPFGHRWMLSGPVTGAAIPIQHGDVGYVSVWTPDAERAAAFYGHVLGWTYDSQTHEVTNTTQRIGIYSVASSQGMLCCYAVADLQGARRAILDGGGSVGQEQQFDFGTVLDATDPQGTAFAVFQPGANEPRPALNGAGPGELSYITYEVADSTAFKAFYSGVLFWTFEPGRIDDGWGVQQTHPMAGVAGSNTAAVTVPMWTVDDIDTAVARVREAGGRVIEEPSQQAYGRMAQCTDDQGTRFYLGEF
;
A
#
# COMPACT_ATOMS: atom_id res chain seq x y z
N MET A 1 31.60 -48.86 17.62
CA MET A 1 30.83 -48.35 18.75
C MET A 1 29.85 -47.35 18.18
N ASN A 2 28.64 -47.77 17.90
CA ASN A 2 27.56 -46.92 17.36
C ASN A 2 26.85 -46.21 18.50
N ASN A 3 27.13 -44.94 18.68
CA ASN A 3 26.28 -44.08 19.52
C ASN A 3 25.05 -43.66 18.69
N ASN A 4 24.01 -44.47 18.72
CA ASN A 4 22.71 -44.14 18.24
C ASN A 4 21.97 -43.40 19.39
N THR A 5 22.22 -42.12 19.53
CA THR A 5 21.49 -41.26 20.46
C THR A 5 20.12 -40.93 19.78
N ASP A 6 19.03 -41.42 20.34
CA ASP A 6 17.67 -41.11 19.91
C ASP A 6 17.49 -39.57 19.88
N PRO A 7 17.21 -38.94 18.69
CA PRO A 7 17.12 -37.51 18.56
C PRO A 7 15.94 -36.89 19.37
N LEU A 8 15.05 -37.71 19.91
CA LEU A 8 13.94 -37.26 20.75
C LEU A 8 14.26 -37.17 22.24
N THR A 9 15.48 -37.57 22.67
CA THR A 9 15.95 -37.50 24.07
C THR A 9 15.99 -36.05 24.59
N VAL A 10 16.08 -35.04 23.67
CA VAL A 10 16.12 -33.62 24.02
C VAL A 10 14.74 -33.10 24.46
N LEU A 11 13.66 -33.84 24.18
CA LEU A 11 12.29 -33.46 24.55
C LEU A 11 11.87 -33.93 25.95
N HIS A 12 12.73 -34.67 26.68
CA HIS A 12 12.50 -35.04 28.06
C HIS A 12 13.07 -33.98 29.00
N GLY A 13 12.39 -32.83 29.13
CA GLY A 13 12.60 -31.89 30.23
C GLY A 13 11.83 -32.37 31.45
N ASP A 14 12.46 -32.30 32.62
CA ASP A 14 11.94 -32.78 33.90
C ASP A 14 10.71 -32.01 34.44
N ASP A 15 10.18 -31.04 33.70
CA ASP A 15 9.14 -30.10 34.16
C ASP A 15 7.77 -30.20 33.45
N LEU A 16 7.48 -31.27 32.71
CA LEU A 16 6.15 -31.41 32.09
C LEU A 16 5.22 -32.29 32.96
N PRO A 17 4.13 -31.71 33.54
CA PRO A 17 3.29 -32.39 34.51
C PRO A 17 2.29 -33.42 33.91
N VAL A 18 2.26 -33.65 32.59
CA VAL A 18 1.30 -34.57 31.95
C VAL A 18 1.98 -35.41 30.90
N HIS A 19 1.96 -36.72 31.06
CA HIS A 19 2.36 -37.66 30.00
C HIS A 19 1.28 -37.62 28.88
N PRO A 20 1.67 -37.34 27.62
CA PRO A 20 0.74 -37.37 26.50
C PRO A 20 0.19 -38.80 26.34
N ASP A 21 -1.07 -38.91 25.89
CA ASP A 21 -1.70 -40.19 25.60
C ASP A 21 -0.78 -41.06 24.71
N ARG A 22 -0.61 -42.33 25.10
CA ARG A 22 0.32 -43.26 24.42
C ARG A 22 0.01 -43.43 22.93
N ALA A 23 -1.26 -43.33 22.54
CA ALA A 23 -1.65 -43.44 21.14
C ALA A 23 -1.31 -42.16 20.35
N PHE A 24 -1.41 -40.98 20.98
CA PHE A 24 -0.96 -39.71 20.39
C PHE A 24 0.57 -39.68 20.22
N ALA A 25 1.32 -40.06 21.25
CA ALA A 25 2.77 -40.11 21.20
C ALA A 25 3.28 -41.07 20.11
N ALA A 26 2.63 -42.23 19.95
CA ALA A 26 2.97 -43.20 18.91
C ALA A 26 2.68 -42.68 17.50
N ARG A 27 1.54 -41.99 17.29
CA ARG A 27 1.20 -41.36 15.97
C ARG A 27 2.14 -40.20 15.62
N LEU A 28 2.44 -39.36 16.60
CA LEU A 28 3.39 -38.24 16.39
C LEU A 28 4.78 -38.76 16.07
N ARG A 29 5.23 -39.77 16.78
CA ARG A 29 6.52 -40.42 16.53
C ARG A 29 6.60 -41.04 15.13
N ALA A 30 5.59 -41.76 14.70
CA ALA A 30 5.53 -42.36 13.35
C ALA A 30 5.54 -41.28 12.25
N ARG A 31 4.90 -40.13 12.47
CA ARG A 31 4.91 -39.00 11.53
C ARG A 31 6.26 -38.32 11.47
N LEU A 32 6.93 -38.12 12.62
CA LEU A 32 8.28 -37.53 12.66
C LEU A 32 9.31 -38.48 12.04
N GLU A 33 9.24 -39.77 12.30
CA GLU A 33 10.09 -40.79 11.68
C GLU A 33 9.88 -40.86 10.15
N SER A 34 8.64 -40.73 9.67
CA SER A 34 8.32 -40.65 8.24
C SER A 34 8.87 -39.36 7.59
N ALA A 35 8.81 -38.22 8.30
CA ALA A 35 9.33 -36.95 7.79
C ALA A 35 10.87 -36.92 7.73
N VAL A 36 11.55 -37.60 8.66
CA VAL A 36 13.02 -37.70 8.69
C VAL A 36 13.54 -38.75 7.68
N SER A 37 12.70 -39.69 7.23
CA SER A 37 13.08 -40.80 6.34
C SER A 37 12.95 -40.48 4.84
N LEU A 38 12.66 -39.24 4.46
CA LEU A 38 12.63 -38.83 3.05
C LEU A 38 14.03 -38.76 2.49
N PRO A 39 14.40 -39.55 1.45
CA PRO A 39 15.72 -39.55 0.89
C PRO A 39 16.07 -38.28 0.18
N ASN A 40 17.21 -37.67 0.51
CA ASN A 40 17.85 -36.63 -0.26
C ASN A 40 18.24 -37.21 -1.64
N GLN A 41 17.47 -36.90 -2.69
CA GLN A 41 17.85 -37.27 -4.05
C GLN A 41 18.65 -36.14 -4.70
N THR A 42 19.98 -36.29 -4.60
CA THR A 42 20.91 -35.73 -5.59
C THR A 42 21.73 -36.89 -6.15
N GLN A 43 21.37 -37.42 -7.32
CA GLN A 43 22.29 -38.03 -8.24
C GLN A 43 21.67 -38.17 -9.64
N GLY A 44 22.45 -37.73 -10.65
CA GLY A 44 22.08 -37.78 -12.05
C GLY A 44 22.10 -39.22 -12.58
N VAL A 45 21.24 -39.48 -13.58
CA VAL A 45 21.19 -40.77 -14.29
C VAL A 45 21.45 -40.55 -15.78
N ASP A 46 22.35 -41.36 -16.27
CA ASP A 46 22.82 -41.56 -17.64
C ASP A 46 21.72 -42.17 -18.54
N MET A 47 21.61 -41.70 -19.77
CA MET A 47 20.66 -42.16 -20.77
C MET A 47 21.28 -43.13 -21.76
N SER A 48 20.88 -44.40 -21.77
CA SER A 48 20.90 -45.22 -23.00
C SER A 48 20.00 -46.46 -22.91
N GLY A 49 19.09 -46.62 -23.86
CA GLY A 49 18.55 -47.90 -24.32
C GLY A 49 17.09 -48.23 -24.08
N THR A 50 16.29 -47.96 -25.14
CA THR A 50 15.10 -48.73 -25.65
C THR A 50 14.34 -49.68 -24.71
N ASP A 51 13.04 -49.37 -24.48
CA ASP A 51 11.92 -50.27 -24.86
C ASP A 51 10.56 -49.55 -24.82
N THR A 52 9.92 -49.55 -25.97
CA THR A 52 8.60 -48.99 -26.23
C THR A 52 7.56 -50.10 -26.05
N ALA A 53 6.87 -50.20 -24.91
CA ALA A 53 5.58 -50.96 -24.82
C ALA A 53 4.95 -51.08 -23.42
N ILE A 54 5.31 -50.30 -22.39
CA ILE A 54 4.60 -50.29 -21.09
C ILE A 54 4.32 -48.84 -20.61
N ALA A 55 4.08 -47.93 -21.53
CA ALA A 55 3.89 -46.49 -21.23
C ALA A 55 2.42 -46.04 -21.03
N GLU A 56 1.43 -46.94 -20.98
CA GLU A 56 0.01 -46.54 -20.93
C GLU A 56 -0.70 -46.87 -19.59
N LEU A 57 -0.05 -47.38 -18.59
CA LEU A 57 -0.71 -47.71 -17.29
C LEU A 57 -0.15 -47.02 -16.04
N ASN A 58 0.77 -46.12 -16.16
CA ASN A 58 1.25 -45.32 -15.03
C ASN A 58 1.44 -43.86 -15.44
N GLN A 59 0.37 -43.15 -15.78
CA GLN A 59 0.39 -41.71 -15.65
C GLN A 59 0.29 -41.39 -14.14
N PRO A 60 1.34 -40.81 -13.53
CA PRO A 60 1.18 -40.29 -12.18
C PRO A 60 0.15 -39.17 -12.28
N THR A 61 -0.93 -39.28 -11.51
CA THR A 61 -1.82 -38.16 -11.21
C THR A 61 -0.91 -36.96 -10.94
N PRO A 62 -1.13 -35.80 -11.58
CA PRO A 62 -0.30 -34.63 -11.31
C PRO A 62 -0.30 -34.40 -9.80
N ALA A 63 0.85 -34.50 -9.18
CA ALA A 63 1.02 -34.13 -7.78
C ALA A 63 0.47 -32.70 -7.69
N ALA A 64 -0.55 -32.46 -6.88
CA ALA A 64 -1.07 -31.15 -6.59
C ALA A 64 0.17 -30.28 -6.27
N GLN A 65 0.41 -29.23 -7.05
CA GLN A 65 1.50 -28.30 -6.81
C GLN A 65 1.26 -27.73 -5.42
N VAL A 66 2.02 -28.19 -4.44
CA VAL A 66 2.00 -27.60 -3.11
C VAL A 66 2.57 -26.18 -3.29
N GLN A 67 1.69 -25.20 -3.25
CA GLN A 67 2.12 -23.81 -3.29
C GLN A 67 3.09 -23.56 -2.13
N PRO A 68 4.22 -22.86 -2.35
CA PRO A 68 5.15 -22.56 -1.28
C PRO A 68 4.42 -21.76 -0.19
N ARG A 69 4.36 -22.31 1.02
CA ARG A 69 3.75 -21.63 2.17
C ARG A 69 4.73 -20.60 2.74
N ALA A 70 4.20 -19.49 3.26
CA ALA A 70 4.99 -18.53 4.01
C ALA A 70 5.71 -19.21 5.19
N ALA A 71 6.90 -18.75 5.52
CA ALA A 71 7.69 -19.31 6.63
C ALA A 71 7.02 -19.12 8.01
N ALA A 72 6.16 -18.09 8.14
CA ALA A 72 5.33 -17.85 9.33
C ALA A 72 3.87 -17.67 8.89
N LEU A 73 2.99 -18.42 9.49
CA LEU A 73 1.55 -18.36 9.24
C LEU A 73 0.82 -17.87 10.49
N PRO A 74 -0.22 -17.02 10.35
CA PRO A 74 -1.05 -16.65 11.49
C PRO A 74 -1.81 -17.87 11.98
N TYR A 75 -1.86 -18.03 13.30
CA TYR A 75 -2.64 -19.04 13.98
C TYR A 75 -3.55 -18.35 15.00
N LEU A 76 -4.86 -18.31 14.72
CA LEU A 76 -5.84 -17.62 15.54
C LEU A 76 -6.43 -18.54 16.60
N ALA A 77 -6.60 -18.03 17.82
CA ALA A 77 -7.42 -18.65 18.83
C ALA A 77 -8.77 -17.91 18.90
N VAL A 78 -9.86 -18.64 18.82
CA VAL A 78 -11.22 -18.09 18.87
C VAL A 78 -12.06 -18.80 19.94
N ALA A 79 -13.08 -18.12 20.46
CA ALA A 79 -13.97 -18.72 21.48
C ALA A 79 -14.85 -19.85 20.91
N ASN A 80 -15.15 -19.80 19.61
CA ASN A 80 -15.90 -20.84 18.89
C ASN A 80 -15.36 -20.95 17.46
N ALA A 81 -14.57 -21.98 17.21
CA ALA A 81 -13.90 -22.16 15.92
C ALA A 81 -14.87 -22.55 14.80
N ARG A 82 -15.97 -23.25 15.09
CA ARG A 82 -16.96 -23.61 14.06
C ARG A 82 -17.67 -22.37 13.53
N ASP A 83 -18.09 -21.49 14.43
CA ASP A 83 -18.74 -20.23 14.04
C ASP A 83 -17.75 -19.31 13.32
N ALA A 84 -16.48 -19.28 13.76
CA ALA A 84 -15.43 -18.51 13.11
C ALA A 84 -15.15 -18.98 11.68
N ILE A 85 -15.04 -20.29 11.47
CA ILE A 85 -14.88 -20.89 10.13
C ILE A 85 -16.03 -20.46 9.21
N ALA A 86 -17.28 -20.61 9.67
CA ALA A 86 -18.46 -20.23 8.91
C ALA A 86 -18.43 -18.73 8.57
N TRP A 87 -18.11 -17.90 9.55
CA TRP A 87 -18.03 -16.46 9.35
C TRP A 87 -16.94 -16.06 8.34
N TYR A 88 -15.73 -16.63 8.41
CA TYR A 88 -14.66 -16.34 7.45
C TYR A 88 -15.00 -16.80 6.02
N ILE A 89 -15.74 -17.91 5.90
CA ILE A 89 -16.28 -18.35 4.60
C ILE A 89 -17.26 -17.30 4.06
N ASP A 90 -18.21 -16.89 4.90
CA ASP A 90 -19.26 -15.96 4.48
C ASP A 90 -18.73 -14.53 4.27
N ALA A 91 -17.89 -14.03 5.16
CA ALA A 91 -17.39 -12.65 5.09
C ALA A 91 -16.28 -12.46 4.05
N PHE A 92 -15.33 -13.38 3.99
CA PHE A 92 -14.10 -13.22 3.23
C PHE A 92 -13.95 -14.21 2.07
N GLY A 93 -14.93 -15.09 1.86
CA GLY A 93 -14.85 -16.12 0.83
C GLY A 93 -13.76 -17.15 1.12
N ALA A 94 -13.49 -17.42 2.40
CA ALA A 94 -12.53 -18.45 2.79
C ALA A 94 -12.95 -19.84 2.32
N ALA A 95 -11.99 -20.72 2.07
CA ALA A 95 -12.22 -22.13 1.79
C ALA A 95 -11.50 -23.00 2.83
N ILE A 96 -12.18 -24.03 3.33
CA ILE A 96 -11.55 -24.98 4.24
C ILE A 96 -10.55 -25.85 3.45
N VAL A 97 -9.34 -26.00 3.98
CA VAL A 97 -8.31 -26.87 3.43
C VAL A 97 -8.23 -28.14 4.28
N GLY A 98 -8.69 -29.26 3.71
CA GLY A 98 -8.81 -30.52 4.43
C GLY A 98 -9.97 -30.54 5.42
N GLU A 99 -9.95 -31.53 6.32
CA GLU A 99 -10.95 -31.63 7.39
C GLU A 99 -10.41 -30.98 8.67
N PRO A 100 -11.20 -30.11 9.34
CA PRO A 100 -10.83 -29.58 10.65
C PRO A 100 -10.62 -30.73 11.66
N TYR A 101 -9.56 -30.62 12.44
CA TYR A 101 -9.26 -31.60 13.48
C TYR A 101 -10.16 -31.34 14.70
N GLU A 102 -11.12 -32.23 14.92
CA GLU A 102 -11.99 -32.19 16.09
C GLU A 102 -11.40 -32.98 17.26
N MET A 103 -11.41 -32.38 18.44
CA MET A 103 -10.97 -32.97 19.70
C MET A 103 -12.08 -33.84 20.30
N ASP A 104 -11.73 -34.73 21.23
CA ASP A 104 -12.67 -35.61 21.91
C ASP A 104 -13.80 -34.88 22.69
N ASP A 105 -13.55 -33.60 23.03
CA ASP A 105 -14.52 -32.72 23.71
C ASP A 105 -15.37 -31.87 22.73
N GLY A 106 -15.26 -32.13 21.44
CA GLY A 106 -16.02 -31.45 20.39
C GLY A 106 -15.47 -30.12 19.94
N ARG A 107 -14.38 -29.61 20.54
CA ARG A 107 -13.70 -28.41 20.09
C ARG A 107 -12.87 -28.68 18.84
N ILE A 108 -12.65 -27.64 18.05
CA ILE A 108 -11.71 -27.67 16.92
C ILE A 108 -10.31 -27.39 17.44
N GLY A 109 -9.44 -28.40 17.39
CA GLY A 109 -8.03 -28.27 17.76
C GLY A 109 -7.17 -27.66 16.67
N HIS A 110 -7.60 -27.76 15.41
CA HIS A 110 -6.93 -27.18 14.26
C HIS A 110 -7.86 -27.12 13.06
N ALA A 111 -7.85 -25.99 12.37
CA ALA A 111 -8.42 -25.83 11.05
C ALA A 111 -7.50 -24.98 10.19
N GLU A 112 -7.48 -25.28 8.90
CA GLU A 112 -6.74 -24.54 7.88
C GLU A 112 -7.73 -23.90 6.91
N LEU A 113 -7.63 -22.60 6.71
CA LEU A 113 -8.43 -21.83 5.78
C LEU A 113 -7.55 -21.18 4.71
N GLN A 114 -7.94 -21.32 3.47
CA GLN A 114 -7.44 -20.51 2.35
C GLN A 114 -8.27 -19.25 2.28
N ILE A 115 -7.63 -18.07 2.36
CA ILE A 115 -8.27 -16.76 2.16
C ILE A 115 -7.47 -16.00 1.10
N GLY A 116 -8.06 -15.75 -0.08
CA GLY A 116 -7.32 -15.25 -1.23
C GLY A 116 -6.15 -16.20 -1.55
N ASP A 117 -4.94 -15.65 -1.70
CA ASP A 117 -3.72 -16.42 -1.92
C ASP A 117 -3.02 -16.86 -0.61
N GLY A 118 -3.56 -16.48 0.53
CA GLY A 118 -2.99 -16.74 1.85
C GLY A 118 -3.61 -17.95 2.55
N VAL A 119 -2.90 -18.42 3.58
CA VAL A 119 -3.36 -19.49 4.47
C VAL A 119 -3.42 -18.97 5.90
N LEU A 120 -4.53 -19.29 6.57
CA LEU A 120 -4.80 -18.95 7.95
C LEU A 120 -5.07 -20.23 8.73
N TYR A 121 -4.45 -20.37 9.90
CA TYR A 121 -4.79 -21.44 10.86
C TYR A 121 -5.65 -20.90 11.97
N LEU A 122 -6.55 -21.72 12.50
CA LEU A 122 -7.33 -21.38 13.68
C LEU A 122 -7.67 -22.61 14.53
N SER A 123 -7.94 -22.36 15.80
CA SER A 123 -8.48 -23.34 16.74
C SER A 123 -9.41 -22.68 17.75
N ASP A 124 -10.17 -23.49 18.44
CA ASP A 124 -10.80 -23.07 19.68
C ASP A 124 -9.74 -22.65 20.72
N GLU A 125 -10.13 -21.79 21.65
CA GLU A 125 -9.26 -21.39 22.74
C GLU A 125 -9.02 -22.54 23.73
N TYR A 126 -7.80 -22.56 24.31
CA TYR A 126 -7.38 -23.50 25.34
C TYR A 126 -6.77 -22.72 26.52
N PRO A 127 -7.61 -22.10 27.38
CA PRO A 127 -7.13 -21.24 28.48
C PRO A 127 -6.17 -21.95 29.42
N ALA A 128 -6.33 -23.27 29.62
CA ALA A 128 -5.42 -24.07 30.43
C ALA A 128 -3.99 -24.16 29.87
N LEU A 129 -3.82 -23.95 28.55
CA LEU A 129 -2.53 -23.91 27.85
C LEU A 129 -2.08 -22.46 27.58
N GLY A 130 -2.80 -21.46 28.09
CA GLY A 130 -2.50 -20.05 27.81
C GLY A 130 -2.97 -19.54 26.43
N VAL A 131 -3.61 -20.41 25.62
CA VAL A 131 -4.16 -20.06 24.32
C VAL A 131 -5.56 -19.50 24.52
N LYS A 132 -5.77 -18.21 24.24
CA LYS A 132 -7.02 -17.51 24.49
C LYS A 132 -7.44 -16.70 23.28
N ALA A 133 -8.75 -16.62 23.06
CA ALA A 133 -9.33 -15.64 22.14
C ALA A 133 -8.96 -14.21 22.56
N PRO A 134 -8.93 -13.24 21.63
CA PRO A 134 -8.65 -11.84 21.96
C PRO A 134 -9.58 -11.33 23.06
N ALA A 135 -9.02 -10.61 24.02
CA ALA A 135 -9.82 -9.91 25.00
C ALA A 135 -10.53 -8.71 24.35
N PRO A 136 -11.77 -8.38 24.76
CA PRO A 136 -12.43 -7.17 24.31
C PRO A 136 -11.53 -5.95 24.50
N GLN A 137 -11.41 -5.11 23.48
CA GLN A 137 -10.64 -3.84 23.47
C GLN A 137 -9.11 -3.97 23.47
N ALA A 138 -8.52 -5.16 23.31
CA ALA A 138 -7.08 -5.34 23.22
C ALA A 138 -6.70 -6.21 22.02
N THR A 139 -6.09 -5.59 21.00
CA THR A 139 -5.59 -6.32 19.82
C THR A 139 -4.07 -6.20 19.76
N SER A 140 -3.38 -7.32 19.84
CA SER A 140 -1.90 -7.38 19.75
C SER A 140 -1.39 -7.58 18.32
N VAL A 141 -2.27 -8.01 17.40
CA VAL A 141 -1.94 -8.29 15.99
C VAL A 141 -3.05 -7.76 15.10
N SER A 142 -2.69 -7.18 13.97
CA SER A 142 -3.61 -6.87 12.88
C SER A 142 -3.28 -7.75 11.69
N LEU A 143 -4.32 -8.30 11.08
CA LEU A 143 -4.21 -9.08 9.86
C LEU A 143 -4.58 -8.18 8.68
N MET A 144 -3.76 -8.18 7.63
CA MET A 144 -4.07 -7.47 6.40
C MET A 144 -4.65 -8.47 5.39
N LEU A 145 -5.81 -8.15 4.86
CA LEU A 145 -6.48 -8.92 3.82
C LEU A 145 -6.61 -8.07 2.56
N HIS A 146 -6.00 -8.56 1.48
CA HIS A 146 -6.21 -7.98 0.17
C HIS A 146 -7.55 -8.45 -0.40
N VAL A 147 -8.39 -7.48 -0.78
CA VAL A 147 -9.74 -7.71 -1.31
C VAL A 147 -9.90 -7.06 -2.68
N ALA A 148 -10.75 -7.62 -3.52
CA ALA A 148 -11.02 -7.04 -4.84
C ALA A 148 -11.76 -5.70 -4.76
N ASP A 149 -12.60 -5.51 -3.73
CA ASP A 149 -13.38 -4.30 -3.48
C ASP A 149 -13.55 -4.12 -1.97
N THR A 150 -12.95 -3.06 -1.43
CA THR A 150 -12.94 -2.80 0.03
C THR A 150 -14.32 -2.44 0.57
N ASP A 151 -15.10 -1.67 -0.18
CA ASP A 151 -16.44 -1.25 0.26
C ASP A 151 -17.39 -2.46 0.32
N THR A 152 -17.39 -3.29 -0.71
CA THR A 152 -18.18 -4.53 -0.75
C THR A 152 -17.78 -5.49 0.37
N ALA A 153 -16.47 -5.68 0.59
CA ALA A 153 -15.97 -6.54 1.66
C ALA A 153 -16.33 -6.01 3.06
N LEU A 154 -16.25 -4.69 3.26
CA LEU A 154 -16.63 -4.04 4.50
C LEU A 154 -18.12 -4.19 4.80
N GLU A 155 -19.00 -3.90 3.82
CA GLU A 155 -20.45 -4.02 4.02
C GLU A 155 -20.83 -5.46 4.36
N ARG A 156 -20.28 -6.43 3.65
CA ARG A 156 -20.51 -7.85 3.95
C ARG A 156 -20.08 -8.24 5.36
N ALA A 157 -18.90 -7.80 5.79
CA ALA A 157 -18.42 -8.04 7.15
C ALA A 157 -19.31 -7.36 8.19
N ARG A 158 -19.77 -6.12 7.92
CA ARG A 158 -20.69 -5.36 8.77
C ARG A 158 -22.03 -6.07 8.94
N GLU A 159 -22.64 -6.54 7.85
CA GLU A 159 -23.88 -7.31 7.85
C GLU A 159 -23.75 -8.59 8.68
N LEU A 160 -22.57 -9.19 8.71
CA LEU A 160 -22.23 -10.39 9.48
C LEU A 160 -21.74 -10.08 10.91
N GLY A 161 -21.91 -8.85 11.39
CA GLY A 161 -21.67 -8.48 12.78
C GLY A 161 -20.27 -8.03 13.14
N ALA A 162 -19.40 -7.74 12.15
CA ALA A 162 -18.12 -7.11 12.43
C ALA A 162 -18.30 -5.67 12.92
N HIS A 163 -17.45 -5.25 13.84
CA HIS A 163 -17.40 -3.86 14.29
C HIS A 163 -16.45 -3.05 13.41
N VAL A 164 -16.97 -2.03 12.73
CA VAL A 164 -16.15 -1.12 11.92
C VAL A 164 -15.38 -0.18 12.84
N GLN A 165 -14.06 -0.34 12.87
CA GLN A 165 -13.16 0.52 13.63
C GLN A 165 -12.74 1.74 12.83
N ARG A 166 -12.59 1.60 11.50
CA ARG A 166 -12.29 2.69 10.58
C ARG A 166 -13.04 2.49 9.28
N GLU A 167 -13.82 3.50 8.91
CA GLU A 167 -14.53 3.55 7.63
C GLU A 167 -13.56 3.58 6.44
N PRO A 168 -14.02 3.31 5.21
CA PRO A 168 -13.16 3.30 4.03
C PRO A 168 -12.43 4.61 3.83
N TYR A 169 -11.13 4.52 3.60
CA TYR A 169 -10.26 5.64 3.28
C TYR A 169 -9.26 5.23 2.22
N GLU A 170 -8.76 6.20 1.48
CA GLU A 170 -7.73 5.99 0.48
C GLU A 170 -6.36 6.32 1.06
N ASN A 171 -5.39 5.45 0.80
CA ASN A 171 -4.02 5.58 1.27
C ASN A 171 -3.07 4.84 0.32
N TYR A 172 -2.05 5.51 -0.17
CA TYR A 172 -1.02 4.95 -1.06
C TYR A 172 -1.57 4.10 -2.23
N GLY A 173 -2.62 4.59 -2.92
CA GLY A 173 -3.21 3.89 -4.07
C GLY A 173 -4.11 2.71 -3.73
N SER A 174 -4.35 2.48 -2.46
CA SER A 174 -5.27 1.46 -1.97
C SER A 174 -6.46 2.10 -1.27
N ARG A 175 -7.63 1.49 -1.41
CA ARG A 175 -8.80 1.77 -0.61
C ARG A 175 -8.81 0.80 0.56
N SER A 176 -8.79 1.32 1.78
CA SER A 176 -8.61 0.52 2.99
C SER A 176 -9.72 0.79 4.01
N ALA A 177 -10.05 -0.21 4.80
CA ALA A 177 -10.95 -0.11 5.95
C ALA A 177 -10.43 -0.98 7.08
N THR A 178 -10.91 -0.77 8.31
CA THR A 178 -10.49 -1.58 9.45
C THR A 178 -11.70 -2.05 10.23
N ILE A 179 -11.73 -3.34 10.51
CA ILE A 179 -12.78 -3.98 11.31
C ILE A 179 -12.19 -4.79 12.46
N ILE A 180 -13.03 -5.05 13.45
CA ILE A 180 -12.87 -6.13 14.42
C ILE A 180 -13.93 -7.17 14.10
N ASP A 181 -13.52 -8.40 13.85
CA ASP A 181 -14.45 -9.49 13.61
C ASP A 181 -15.23 -9.89 14.89
N PRO A 182 -16.31 -10.68 14.80
CA PRO A 182 -17.08 -11.11 15.99
C PRO A 182 -16.28 -11.92 17.01
N PHE A 183 -15.08 -12.38 16.65
CA PHE A 183 -14.19 -13.18 17.50
C PHE A 183 -13.06 -12.35 18.12
N GLY A 184 -13.02 -11.04 17.85
CA GLY A 184 -12.10 -10.07 18.44
C GLY A 184 -10.81 -9.84 17.65
N HIS A 185 -10.62 -10.44 16.49
CA HIS A 185 -9.44 -10.20 15.64
C HIS A 185 -9.62 -8.96 14.79
N ARG A 186 -8.54 -8.19 14.70
CA ARG A 186 -8.49 -6.95 13.92
C ARG A 186 -8.04 -7.22 12.49
N TRP A 187 -8.84 -6.79 11.52
CA TRP A 187 -8.57 -6.92 10.09
C TRP A 187 -8.42 -5.55 9.46
N MET A 188 -7.40 -5.40 8.62
CA MET A 188 -7.21 -4.28 7.72
C MET A 188 -7.55 -4.78 6.31
N LEU A 189 -8.71 -4.38 5.80
CA LEU A 189 -9.13 -4.67 4.43
C LEU A 189 -8.42 -3.68 3.51
N SER A 190 -7.84 -4.16 2.43
CA SER A 190 -7.14 -3.31 1.46
C SER A 190 -7.37 -3.83 0.05
N GLY A 191 -7.93 -2.99 -0.80
CA GLY A 191 -8.19 -3.29 -2.21
C GLY A 191 -7.77 -2.13 -3.10
N PRO A 192 -7.88 -2.32 -4.42
CA PRO A 192 -7.70 -1.21 -5.35
C PRO A 192 -8.78 -0.14 -5.07
N VAL A 193 -8.51 1.08 -5.47
CA VAL A 193 -9.53 2.12 -5.49
C VAL A 193 -10.53 1.75 -6.59
N THR A 194 -11.61 1.06 -6.21
CA THR A 194 -12.71 0.64 -7.11
C THR A 194 -13.97 1.40 -6.71
N GLY A 195 -14.57 2.11 -7.64
CA GLY A 195 -15.83 2.82 -7.38
C GLY A 195 -16.15 3.83 -8.46
N ALA A 196 -17.38 4.38 -8.45
CA ALA A 196 -17.71 5.56 -9.24
C ALA A 196 -16.67 6.64 -8.94
N ALA A 197 -16.11 7.25 -9.97
CA ALA A 197 -15.11 8.30 -9.82
C ALA A 197 -15.55 9.30 -8.75
N ILE A 198 -14.78 9.40 -7.66
CA ILE A 198 -15.05 10.38 -6.62
C ILE A 198 -14.86 11.74 -7.27
N PRO A 199 -15.83 12.65 -7.20
CA PRO A 199 -15.64 13.98 -7.75
C PRO A 199 -14.51 14.69 -7.01
N ILE A 200 -13.73 15.48 -7.74
CA ILE A 200 -12.67 16.30 -7.16
C ILE A 200 -13.26 17.26 -6.13
N GLN A 201 -12.62 17.36 -4.99
CA GLN A 201 -13.11 18.12 -3.84
C GLN A 201 -12.30 19.40 -3.64
N HIS A 202 -12.86 20.34 -2.89
CA HIS A 202 -12.14 21.52 -2.45
C HIS A 202 -10.87 21.15 -1.70
N GLY A 203 -9.70 21.67 -2.14
CA GLY A 203 -8.40 21.34 -1.58
C GLY A 203 -7.64 20.21 -2.28
N ASP A 204 -8.27 19.51 -3.22
CA ASP A 204 -7.59 18.49 -4.03
C ASP A 204 -6.72 19.13 -5.12
N VAL A 205 -5.69 18.42 -5.54
CA VAL A 205 -4.85 18.81 -6.68
C VAL A 205 -5.49 18.30 -7.97
N GLY A 206 -5.94 19.20 -8.83
CA GLY A 206 -6.52 18.83 -10.13
C GLY A 206 -5.52 18.83 -11.27
N TYR A 207 -4.52 19.68 -11.19
CA TYR A 207 -3.48 19.83 -12.21
C TYR A 207 -2.14 20.16 -11.56
N VAL A 208 -1.05 19.63 -12.12
CA VAL A 208 0.31 20.03 -11.73
C VAL A 208 1.13 20.41 -12.95
N SER A 209 2.09 21.28 -12.76
CA SER A 209 3.02 21.71 -13.82
C SER A 209 4.45 21.62 -13.34
N VAL A 210 5.28 20.89 -14.06
CA VAL A 210 6.74 20.87 -13.86
C VAL A 210 7.32 22.10 -14.55
N TRP A 211 7.90 22.99 -13.76
CA TRP A 211 8.56 24.19 -14.22
C TRP A 211 10.08 23.96 -14.29
N THR A 212 10.63 24.19 -15.45
CA THR A 212 12.02 23.84 -15.78
C THR A 212 12.57 24.87 -16.78
N PRO A 213 13.89 25.04 -16.88
CA PRO A 213 14.48 25.95 -17.89
C PRO A 213 14.19 25.54 -19.34
N ASP A 214 14.10 24.23 -19.63
CA ASP A 214 13.88 23.67 -20.96
C ASP A 214 12.88 22.52 -20.89
N ALA A 215 11.63 22.75 -21.31
CA ALA A 215 10.53 21.79 -21.23
C ALA A 215 10.73 20.56 -22.13
N GLU A 216 11.30 20.75 -23.34
CA GLU A 216 11.54 19.61 -24.26
C GLU A 216 12.60 18.67 -23.69
N ARG A 217 13.64 19.22 -23.10
CA ARG A 217 14.69 18.47 -22.43
C ARG A 217 14.14 17.72 -21.20
N ALA A 218 13.30 18.37 -20.39
CA ALA A 218 12.63 17.73 -19.27
C ALA A 218 11.67 16.62 -19.72
N ALA A 219 10.91 16.85 -20.79
CA ALA A 219 10.03 15.84 -21.37
C ALA A 219 10.81 14.60 -21.84
N ALA A 220 11.97 14.78 -22.46
CA ALA A 220 12.84 13.67 -22.85
C ALA A 220 13.38 12.90 -21.62
N PHE A 221 13.80 13.64 -20.57
CA PHE A 221 14.25 13.06 -19.31
C PHE A 221 13.16 12.22 -18.63
N TYR A 222 11.99 12.81 -18.37
CA TYR A 222 10.90 12.11 -17.71
C TYR A 222 10.28 11.02 -18.58
N GLY A 223 10.30 11.17 -19.91
CA GLY A 223 9.95 10.10 -20.85
C GLY A 223 10.84 8.88 -20.68
N HIS A 224 12.16 9.04 -20.50
CA HIS A 224 13.10 7.96 -20.26
C HIS A 224 12.95 7.34 -18.85
N VAL A 225 12.78 8.18 -17.82
CA VAL A 225 12.77 7.74 -16.42
C VAL A 225 11.41 7.14 -16.02
N LEU A 226 10.30 7.81 -16.36
CA LEU A 226 8.95 7.53 -15.91
C LEU A 226 8.05 6.94 -17.01
N GLY A 227 8.50 6.93 -18.26
CA GLY A 227 7.70 6.49 -19.39
C GLY A 227 6.64 7.50 -19.85
N TRP A 228 6.80 8.78 -19.50
CA TRP A 228 5.84 9.82 -19.92
C TRP A 228 5.83 10.01 -21.45
N THR A 229 4.62 10.21 -21.96
CA THR A 229 4.37 10.62 -23.34
C THR A 229 3.96 12.10 -23.33
N TYR A 230 4.82 12.96 -23.85
CA TYR A 230 4.61 14.40 -23.85
C TYR A 230 4.11 14.89 -25.21
N ASP A 231 3.08 15.73 -25.20
CA ASP A 231 2.61 16.46 -26.37
C ASP A 231 3.13 17.90 -26.32
N SER A 232 4.04 18.24 -27.26
CA SER A 232 4.65 19.56 -27.35
C SER A 232 3.68 20.68 -27.82
N GLN A 233 2.50 20.34 -28.35
CA GLN A 233 1.50 21.33 -28.76
C GLN A 233 0.64 21.78 -27.58
N THR A 234 0.25 20.85 -26.70
CA THR A 234 -0.53 21.14 -25.50
C THR A 234 0.32 21.38 -24.27
N HIS A 235 1.61 21.00 -24.31
CA HIS A 235 2.53 20.97 -23.19
C HIS A 235 2.13 20.02 -22.07
N GLU A 236 1.36 18.96 -22.38
CA GLU A 236 0.83 18.01 -21.42
C GLU A 236 1.43 16.61 -21.58
N VAL A 237 1.48 15.89 -20.44
CA VAL A 237 1.74 14.45 -20.40
C VAL A 237 0.39 13.73 -20.66
N THR A 238 0.37 12.84 -21.66
CA THR A 238 -0.89 12.28 -22.17
C THR A 238 -1.23 10.89 -21.65
N ASN A 239 -0.31 10.24 -20.93
CA ASN A 239 -0.46 8.86 -20.45
C ASN A 239 -0.47 8.74 -18.92
N THR A 240 -0.86 9.80 -18.23
CA THR A 240 -1.11 9.81 -16.77
C THR A 240 -2.56 10.13 -16.46
N THR A 241 -3.06 9.64 -15.31
CA THR A 241 -4.41 9.96 -14.83
C THR A 241 -4.45 11.38 -14.25
N GLN A 242 -3.40 11.75 -13.52
CA GLN A 242 -3.20 13.13 -13.11
C GLN A 242 -2.85 13.99 -14.32
N ARG A 243 -3.50 15.14 -14.47
CA ARG A 243 -3.12 16.13 -15.48
C ARG A 243 -1.77 16.76 -15.11
N ILE A 244 -0.78 16.59 -15.98
CA ILE A 244 0.59 17.06 -15.75
C ILE A 244 1.04 17.86 -16.95
N GLY A 245 1.46 19.10 -16.73
CA GLY A 245 2.09 19.93 -17.74
C GLY A 245 3.60 20.04 -17.53
N ILE A 246 4.34 20.36 -18.59
CA ILE A 246 5.78 20.70 -18.53
C ILE A 246 5.99 22.02 -19.25
N TYR A 247 6.49 23.04 -18.52
CA TYR A 247 6.63 24.39 -19.06
C TYR A 247 8.03 24.95 -18.85
N SER A 248 8.50 25.65 -19.85
CA SER A 248 9.77 26.43 -19.76
C SER A 248 9.54 27.70 -18.96
N VAL A 249 10.12 27.77 -17.76
CA VAL A 249 10.07 28.93 -16.86
C VAL A 249 11.49 29.31 -16.43
N ALA A 250 12.00 30.43 -16.92
CA ALA A 250 13.40 30.81 -16.69
C ALA A 250 13.72 31.21 -15.24
N SER A 251 12.71 31.62 -14.47
CA SER A 251 12.89 32.21 -13.13
C SER A 251 12.49 31.29 -11.99
N SER A 252 11.94 30.09 -12.27
CA SER A 252 11.46 29.16 -11.23
C SER A 252 11.65 27.73 -11.69
N GLN A 253 12.09 26.88 -10.76
CA GLN A 253 12.18 25.42 -10.94
C GLN A 253 11.41 24.74 -9.82
N GLY A 254 10.68 23.67 -10.16
CA GLY A 254 9.91 22.88 -9.23
C GLY A 254 8.55 22.50 -9.80
N MET A 255 7.59 22.26 -8.94
CA MET A 255 6.23 21.92 -9.34
C MET A 255 5.25 23.00 -8.87
N LEU A 256 4.45 23.52 -9.81
CA LEU A 256 3.26 24.31 -9.50
C LEU A 256 2.07 23.35 -9.32
N CYS A 257 1.29 23.57 -8.27
CA CYS A 257 0.04 22.85 -8.05
C CYS A 257 -1.15 23.78 -8.32
N CYS A 258 -2.18 23.23 -8.98
CA CYS A 258 -3.47 23.88 -9.18
C CYS A 258 -4.54 23.12 -8.39
N TYR A 259 -5.13 23.78 -7.40
CA TYR A 259 -6.04 23.17 -6.44
C TYR A 259 -7.50 23.46 -6.80
N ALA A 260 -8.33 22.43 -6.67
CA ALA A 260 -9.77 22.58 -6.84
C ALA A 260 -10.37 23.40 -5.70
N VAL A 261 -11.28 24.32 -6.03
CA VAL A 261 -12.03 25.12 -5.07
C VAL A 261 -13.52 25.13 -5.44
N ALA A 262 -14.38 25.08 -4.44
CA ALA A 262 -15.83 25.09 -4.65
C ALA A 262 -16.37 26.47 -5.12
N ASP A 263 -15.69 27.56 -4.72
CA ASP A 263 -16.01 28.95 -5.06
C ASP A 263 -14.72 29.72 -5.36
N LEU A 264 -14.50 30.01 -6.64
CA LEU A 264 -13.31 30.72 -7.09
C LEU A 264 -13.21 32.16 -6.51
N GLN A 265 -14.35 32.86 -6.38
CA GLN A 265 -14.37 34.20 -5.82
C GLN A 265 -14.16 34.21 -4.30
N GLY A 266 -14.64 33.17 -3.61
CA GLY A 266 -14.34 32.92 -2.19
C GLY A 266 -12.85 32.65 -1.99
N ALA A 267 -12.25 31.79 -2.80
CA ALA A 267 -10.81 31.49 -2.77
C ALA A 267 -9.96 32.75 -3.07
N ARG A 268 -10.34 33.55 -4.08
CA ARG A 268 -9.68 34.84 -4.36
C ARG A 268 -9.64 35.74 -3.12
N ARG A 269 -10.78 35.90 -2.43
CA ARG A 269 -10.83 36.70 -1.19
C ARG A 269 -9.94 36.12 -0.10
N ALA A 270 -10.03 34.80 0.14
CA ALA A 270 -9.23 34.12 1.16
C ALA A 270 -7.71 34.26 0.89
N ILE A 271 -7.29 34.17 -0.38
CA ILE A 271 -5.87 34.39 -0.77
C ILE A 271 -5.41 35.80 -0.41
N LEU A 272 -6.20 36.81 -0.78
CA LEU A 272 -5.85 38.22 -0.51
C LEU A 272 -5.89 38.54 1.00
N ASP A 273 -6.89 38.06 1.71
CA ASP A 273 -7.04 38.24 3.16
C ASP A 273 -5.92 37.52 3.95
N GLY A 274 -5.44 36.39 3.42
CA GLY A 274 -4.29 35.64 3.95
C GLY A 274 -2.94 36.24 3.62
N GLY A 275 -2.87 37.38 2.92
CA GLY A 275 -1.64 38.07 2.55
C GLY A 275 -0.96 37.54 1.29
N GLY A 276 -1.60 36.70 0.52
CA GLY A 276 -1.16 36.26 -0.80
C GLY A 276 -1.51 37.29 -1.89
N SER A 277 -1.15 36.98 -3.12
CA SER A 277 -1.52 37.78 -4.30
C SER A 277 -2.17 36.91 -5.36
N VAL A 278 -2.94 37.53 -6.25
CA VAL A 278 -3.66 36.83 -7.33
C VAL A 278 -3.33 37.47 -8.68
N GLY A 279 -3.25 36.62 -9.70
CA GLY A 279 -3.07 37.00 -11.10
C GLY A 279 -4.41 37.17 -11.83
N GLN A 280 -4.36 36.90 -13.13
CA GLN A 280 -5.54 36.96 -14.01
C GLN A 280 -6.26 35.60 -14.02
N GLU A 281 -7.56 35.65 -14.18
CA GLU A 281 -8.37 34.47 -14.44
C GLU A 281 -8.18 34.04 -15.90
N GLN A 282 -8.02 32.76 -16.11
CA GLN A 282 -7.87 32.15 -17.44
C GLN A 282 -8.86 31.00 -17.58
N GLN A 283 -9.49 30.89 -18.75
CA GLN A 283 -10.44 29.83 -19.03
C GLN A 283 -9.76 28.66 -19.73
N PHE A 284 -9.86 27.48 -19.15
CA PHE A 284 -9.42 26.21 -19.71
C PHE A 284 -10.62 25.28 -19.92
N ASP A 285 -10.39 24.15 -20.59
CA ASP A 285 -11.41 23.11 -20.82
C ASP A 285 -11.91 22.45 -19.52
N PHE A 286 -11.03 22.37 -18.48
CA PHE A 286 -11.34 21.80 -17.17
C PHE A 286 -11.86 22.83 -16.14
N GLY A 287 -11.96 24.10 -16.50
CA GLY A 287 -12.51 25.13 -15.61
C GLY A 287 -11.81 26.48 -15.72
N THR A 288 -12.25 27.41 -14.88
CA THR A 288 -11.63 28.73 -14.74
C THR A 288 -10.50 28.65 -13.72
N VAL A 289 -9.29 28.98 -14.12
CA VAL A 289 -8.06 28.99 -13.30
C VAL A 289 -7.69 30.39 -12.87
N LEU A 290 -7.30 30.56 -11.62
CA LEU A 290 -6.76 31.79 -11.04
C LEU A 290 -5.34 31.51 -10.52
N ASP A 291 -4.36 32.15 -11.13
CA ASP A 291 -2.98 32.12 -10.64
C ASP A 291 -2.86 32.90 -9.33
N ALA A 292 -2.00 32.44 -8.46
CA ALA A 292 -1.81 33.02 -7.14
C ALA A 292 -0.35 32.84 -6.65
N THR A 293 -0.01 33.60 -5.62
CA THR A 293 1.24 33.44 -4.87
C THR A 293 0.92 33.52 -3.39
N ASP A 294 1.45 32.62 -2.60
CA ASP A 294 1.27 32.62 -1.15
C ASP A 294 2.14 33.70 -0.48
N PRO A 295 1.98 33.96 0.83
CA PRO A 295 2.77 34.98 1.54
C PRO A 295 4.27 34.70 1.60
N GLN A 296 4.71 33.46 1.34
CA GLN A 296 6.11 33.06 1.30
C GLN A 296 6.73 33.13 -0.11
N GLY A 297 5.93 33.55 -1.11
CA GLY A 297 6.36 33.68 -2.49
C GLY A 297 6.21 32.43 -3.35
N THR A 298 5.54 31.40 -2.85
CA THR A 298 5.30 30.17 -3.61
C THR A 298 4.17 30.39 -4.61
N ALA A 299 4.43 30.16 -5.88
CA ALA A 299 3.40 30.20 -6.92
C ALA A 299 2.50 28.94 -6.83
N PHE A 300 1.23 29.15 -6.97
CA PHE A 300 0.20 28.11 -7.09
C PHE A 300 -0.95 28.61 -7.92
N ALA A 301 -1.91 27.76 -8.22
CA ALA A 301 -3.17 28.19 -8.83
C ALA A 301 -4.35 27.54 -8.11
N VAL A 302 -5.53 28.12 -8.28
CA VAL A 302 -6.81 27.51 -7.88
C VAL A 302 -7.73 27.49 -9.09
N PHE A 303 -8.61 26.48 -9.17
CA PHE A 303 -9.60 26.39 -10.22
C PHE A 303 -10.94 25.91 -9.68
N GLN A 304 -12.00 26.33 -10.32
CA GLN A 304 -13.33 25.82 -10.03
C GLN A 304 -13.63 24.71 -11.04
N PRO A 305 -13.67 23.42 -10.60
CA PRO A 305 -13.94 22.31 -11.49
C PRO A 305 -15.36 22.32 -12.03
N GLY A 306 -15.56 21.67 -13.16
CA GLY A 306 -16.89 21.36 -13.68
C GLY A 306 -17.68 20.42 -12.74
N ALA A 307 -18.99 20.38 -12.91
CA ALA A 307 -19.80 19.41 -12.17
C ALA A 307 -19.37 17.98 -12.55
N ASN A 308 -19.04 17.16 -11.55
CA ASN A 308 -18.60 15.78 -11.70
C ASN A 308 -17.20 15.58 -12.32
N GLU A 309 -16.32 16.59 -12.30
CA GLU A 309 -14.92 16.36 -12.62
C GLU A 309 -14.36 15.29 -11.69
N PRO A 310 -13.80 14.17 -12.22
CA PRO A 310 -13.34 13.09 -11.37
C PRO A 310 -12.05 13.48 -10.64
N ARG A 311 -11.92 13.03 -9.41
CA ARG A 311 -10.64 13.06 -8.69
C ARG A 311 -9.67 12.11 -9.40
N PRO A 312 -8.44 12.53 -9.75
CA PRO A 312 -7.45 11.61 -10.28
C PRO A 312 -7.22 10.43 -9.33
N ALA A 313 -7.13 9.21 -9.84
CA ALA A 313 -6.81 8.05 -9.00
C ALA A 313 -5.39 8.18 -8.45
N LEU A 314 -5.19 7.85 -7.17
CA LEU A 314 -3.86 7.78 -6.59
C LEU A 314 -3.09 6.63 -7.24
N ASN A 315 -1.86 6.89 -7.71
CA ASN A 315 -1.06 5.96 -8.52
C ASN A 315 -1.76 5.46 -9.80
N GLY A 316 -2.80 6.10 -10.22
CA GLY A 316 -3.61 5.96 -11.42
C GLY A 316 -3.32 4.75 -12.32
N ALA A 317 -2.66 4.99 -13.46
CA ALA A 317 -2.24 3.93 -14.39
C ALA A 317 -0.92 3.24 -13.98
N GLY A 318 -0.33 3.59 -12.84
CA GLY A 318 0.91 3.00 -12.34
C GLY A 318 2.14 3.91 -12.49
N PRO A 319 3.22 3.46 -13.16
CA PRO A 319 4.44 4.25 -13.27
C PRO A 319 4.22 5.63 -13.88
N GLY A 320 4.88 6.64 -13.30
CA GLY A 320 4.78 8.04 -13.71
C GLY A 320 3.63 8.83 -13.07
N GLU A 321 2.75 8.19 -12.31
CA GLU A 321 1.68 8.90 -11.60
C GLU A 321 2.19 9.65 -10.37
N LEU A 322 1.50 10.74 -10.02
CA LEU A 322 1.79 11.53 -8.83
C LEU A 322 1.24 10.83 -7.58
N SER A 323 2.12 10.41 -6.68
CA SER A 323 1.74 9.67 -5.47
C SER A 323 1.76 10.50 -4.20
N TYR A 324 2.63 11.53 -4.13
CA TYR A 324 2.79 12.36 -2.95
C TYR A 324 3.37 13.74 -3.29
N ILE A 325 3.07 14.73 -2.47
CA ILE A 325 3.62 16.08 -2.60
C ILE A 325 4.28 16.49 -1.28
N THR A 326 5.54 16.95 -1.36
CA THR A 326 6.23 17.55 -0.21
C THR A 326 6.33 19.05 -0.42
N TYR A 327 5.75 19.82 0.51
CA TYR A 327 5.91 21.27 0.58
C TYR A 327 7.06 21.59 1.55
N GLU A 328 8.22 21.92 1.03
CA GLU A 328 9.32 22.44 1.82
C GLU A 328 9.14 23.95 1.98
N VAL A 329 9.09 24.45 3.21
CA VAL A 329 8.74 25.83 3.52
C VAL A 329 9.63 26.41 4.61
N ALA A 330 9.83 27.73 4.61
CA ALA A 330 10.61 28.38 5.64
C ALA A 330 9.82 28.50 6.96
N ASP A 331 8.54 28.78 6.89
CA ASP A 331 7.63 28.95 8.02
C ASP A 331 6.39 28.05 7.86
N SER A 332 6.42 26.89 8.52
CA SER A 332 5.31 25.94 8.49
C SER A 332 4.05 26.48 9.17
N THR A 333 4.19 27.40 10.14
CA THR A 333 3.05 28.02 10.84
C THR A 333 2.31 28.96 9.91
N ALA A 334 3.03 29.81 9.18
CA ALA A 334 2.44 30.68 8.18
C ALA A 334 1.80 29.89 7.04
N PHE A 335 2.47 28.83 6.58
CA PHE A 335 1.93 27.92 5.55
C PHE A 335 0.60 27.31 5.99
N LYS A 336 0.55 26.72 7.17
CA LYS A 336 -0.66 26.08 7.70
C LYS A 336 -1.81 27.07 7.85
N ALA A 337 -1.53 28.26 8.38
CA ALA A 337 -2.57 29.30 8.56
C ALA A 337 -3.16 29.74 7.22
N PHE A 338 -2.29 29.96 6.21
CA PHE A 338 -2.74 30.37 4.88
C PHE A 338 -3.58 29.29 4.18
N TYR A 339 -3.06 28.07 4.05
CA TYR A 339 -3.74 27.02 3.32
C TYR A 339 -4.96 26.45 4.05
N SER A 340 -5.03 26.54 5.40
CA SER A 340 -6.28 26.28 6.13
C SER A 340 -7.38 27.28 5.75
N GLY A 341 -7.03 28.54 5.52
CA GLY A 341 -8.00 29.58 5.11
C GLY A 341 -8.44 29.46 3.65
N VAL A 342 -7.54 29.05 2.76
CA VAL A 342 -7.79 29.00 1.30
C VAL A 342 -8.35 27.65 0.85
N LEU A 343 -7.77 26.53 1.35
CA LEU A 343 -8.04 25.16 0.89
C LEU A 343 -8.74 24.30 1.93
N PHE A 344 -9.03 24.84 3.11
CA PHE A 344 -9.64 24.13 4.26
C PHE A 344 -8.83 22.94 4.76
N TRP A 345 -7.51 22.92 4.45
CA TRP A 345 -6.63 21.89 4.93
C TRP A 345 -6.49 21.91 6.44
N THR A 346 -6.39 20.73 7.02
CA THR A 346 -5.98 20.54 8.40
C THR A 346 -4.65 19.78 8.44
N PHE A 347 -3.93 19.87 9.56
CA PHE A 347 -2.58 19.38 9.65
C PHE A 347 -2.38 18.53 10.90
N GLU A 348 -1.77 17.36 10.74
CA GLU A 348 -1.39 16.47 11.83
C GLU A 348 0.13 16.43 11.94
N PRO A 349 0.71 16.27 13.16
CA PRO A 349 2.15 16.12 13.33
C PRO A 349 2.70 14.97 12.47
N GLY A 350 3.75 15.25 11.70
CA GLY A 350 4.47 14.27 10.90
C GLY A 350 5.54 13.53 11.69
N ARG A 351 6.43 12.85 10.97
CA ARG A 351 7.49 12.01 11.56
C ARG A 351 8.81 12.75 11.79
N ILE A 352 9.00 13.91 11.18
CA ILE A 352 10.18 14.74 11.29
C ILE A 352 9.88 15.97 12.15
N ASP A 353 10.90 16.58 12.71
CA ASP A 353 10.78 17.86 13.41
C ASP A 353 10.22 18.91 12.45
N ASP A 354 9.21 19.67 12.89
CA ASP A 354 8.46 20.65 12.09
C ASP A 354 7.86 20.05 10.81
N GLY A 355 7.56 18.73 10.83
CA GLY A 355 6.88 18.01 9.76
C GLY A 355 5.38 17.87 10.04
N TRP A 356 4.55 18.01 8.98
CA TRP A 356 3.10 17.96 9.10
C TRP A 356 2.49 17.17 7.93
N GLY A 357 1.57 16.24 8.26
CA GLY A 357 0.72 15.58 7.27
C GLY A 357 -0.46 16.46 6.93
N VAL A 358 -0.67 16.75 5.66
CA VAL A 358 -1.82 17.52 5.17
C VAL A 358 -3.03 16.59 5.10
N GLN A 359 -4.14 17.02 5.67
CA GLN A 359 -5.41 16.31 5.61
C GLN A 359 -6.36 17.03 4.64
N GLN A 360 -7.37 16.30 4.13
CA GLN A 360 -8.40 16.84 3.22
C GLN A 360 -7.81 17.30 1.86
N THR A 361 -6.80 16.58 1.39
CA THR A 361 -6.20 16.78 0.06
C THR A 361 -5.98 15.43 -0.65
N HIS A 362 -5.96 15.47 -1.95
CA HIS A 362 -5.60 14.35 -2.81
C HIS A 362 -4.74 14.88 -3.99
N PRO A 363 -3.60 14.26 -4.31
CA PRO A 363 -2.97 13.15 -3.60
C PRO A 363 -2.51 13.54 -2.19
N MET A 364 -2.05 12.57 -1.40
CA MET A 364 -1.50 12.83 -0.09
C MET A 364 -0.33 13.82 -0.14
N ALA A 365 -0.23 14.65 0.89
CA ALA A 365 0.81 15.65 0.94
C ALA A 365 1.35 15.85 2.37
N GLY A 366 2.55 16.40 2.46
CA GLY A 366 3.18 16.78 3.71
C GLY A 366 3.93 18.10 3.61
N VAL A 367 4.11 18.71 4.77
CA VAL A 367 4.89 19.94 4.93
C VAL A 367 6.16 19.64 5.69
N ALA A 368 7.29 20.08 5.19
CA ALA A 368 8.58 20.11 5.88
C ALA A 368 8.94 21.59 6.12
N GLY A 369 8.87 22.00 7.37
CA GLY A 369 9.23 23.35 7.80
C GLY A 369 10.71 23.55 7.99
N SER A 370 11.08 24.76 8.40
CA SER A 370 12.48 25.13 8.70
C SER A 370 13.45 25.02 7.52
N ASN A 371 12.96 25.07 6.29
CA ASN A 371 13.78 25.09 5.08
C ASN A 371 14.25 26.53 4.72
N THR A 372 15.30 26.63 3.92
CA THR A 372 15.86 27.95 3.52
C THR A 372 15.08 28.59 2.37
N ALA A 373 14.33 27.82 1.62
CA ALA A 373 13.52 28.25 0.49
C ALA A 373 12.26 27.41 0.38
N ALA A 374 11.20 28.01 -0.15
CA ALA A 374 9.96 27.30 -0.43
C ALA A 374 10.07 26.54 -1.77
N VAL A 375 9.84 25.23 -1.74
CA VAL A 375 9.86 24.36 -2.93
C VAL A 375 8.78 23.29 -2.80
N THR A 376 8.04 23.05 -3.86
CA THR A 376 7.10 21.93 -3.98
C THR A 376 7.80 20.78 -4.72
N VAL A 377 7.93 19.63 -4.04
CA VAL A 377 8.66 18.46 -4.54
C VAL A 377 7.67 17.30 -4.76
N PRO A 378 7.48 16.83 -6.01
CA PRO A 378 6.63 15.68 -6.30
C PRO A 378 7.30 14.36 -5.95
N MET A 379 6.50 13.35 -5.68
CA MET A 379 6.88 11.94 -5.68
C MET A 379 6.16 11.24 -6.83
N TRP A 380 6.93 10.62 -7.71
CA TRP A 380 6.42 9.87 -8.86
C TRP A 380 6.48 8.37 -8.57
N THR A 381 5.40 7.67 -8.90
CA THR A 381 5.31 6.21 -8.74
C THR A 381 6.20 5.50 -9.75
N VAL A 382 6.88 4.45 -9.31
CA VAL A 382 7.64 3.53 -10.16
C VAL A 382 7.40 2.09 -9.73
N ASP A 383 7.49 1.14 -10.68
CA ASP A 383 7.31 -0.29 -10.40
C ASP A 383 8.58 -0.92 -9.80
N ASP A 384 9.76 -0.41 -10.18
CA ASP A 384 11.09 -0.88 -9.76
C ASP A 384 11.99 0.34 -9.59
N ILE A 385 12.26 0.67 -8.34
CA ILE A 385 13.00 1.89 -7.99
C ILE A 385 14.48 1.78 -8.36
N ASP A 386 15.08 0.59 -8.33
CA ASP A 386 16.49 0.40 -8.70
C ASP A 386 16.69 0.63 -10.20
N THR A 387 15.77 0.12 -11.01
CA THR A 387 15.72 0.39 -12.46
C THR A 387 15.48 1.87 -12.75
N ALA A 388 14.52 2.50 -12.05
CA ALA A 388 14.21 3.92 -12.24
C ALA A 388 15.40 4.83 -11.87
N VAL A 389 16.10 4.56 -10.78
CA VAL A 389 17.32 5.26 -10.35
C VAL A 389 18.45 5.08 -11.37
N ALA A 390 18.61 3.91 -11.97
CA ALA A 390 19.57 3.71 -13.05
C ALA A 390 19.25 4.61 -14.26
N ARG A 391 17.98 4.66 -14.67
CA ARG A 391 17.51 5.54 -15.76
C ARG A 391 17.73 7.04 -15.47
N VAL A 392 17.55 7.47 -14.20
CA VAL A 392 17.88 8.85 -13.78
C VAL A 392 19.33 9.18 -14.09
N ARG A 393 20.27 8.29 -13.75
CA ARG A 393 21.70 8.48 -14.00
C ARG A 393 22.02 8.46 -15.51
N GLU A 394 21.42 7.55 -16.25
CA GLU A 394 21.57 7.43 -17.72
C GLU A 394 21.09 8.68 -18.44
N ALA A 395 19.99 9.29 -17.98
CA ALA A 395 19.43 10.51 -18.52
C ALA A 395 20.18 11.80 -18.07
N GLY A 396 21.24 11.67 -17.29
CA GLY A 396 22.05 12.81 -16.81
C GLY A 396 21.54 13.49 -15.55
N GLY A 397 20.52 12.92 -14.89
CA GLY A 397 20.06 13.34 -13.58
C GLY A 397 20.97 12.88 -12.46
N ARG A 398 20.63 13.24 -11.23
CA ARG A 398 21.43 12.87 -10.05
C ARG A 398 20.54 12.19 -9.01
N VAL A 399 21.07 11.16 -8.36
CA VAL A 399 20.50 10.55 -7.16
C VAL A 399 21.08 11.27 -5.96
N ILE A 400 20.24 11.94 -5.18
CA ILE A 400 20.61 12.65 -3.95
C ILE A 400 20.62 11.67 -2.78
N GLU A 401 19.53 10.88 -2.67
CA GLU A 401 19.40 9.81 -1.69
C GLU A 401 19.10 8.50 -2.41
N GLU A 402 19.91 7.48 -2.14
CA GLU A 402 19.75 6.15 -2.71
C GLU A 402 18.45 5.50 -2.21
N PRO A 403 17.89 4.52 -2.96
CA PRO A 403 16.68 3.82 -2.56
C PRO A 403 16.78 3.26 -1.14
N SER A 404 15.83 3.64 -0.30
CA SER A 404 15.76 3.21 1.10
C SER A 404 14.35 2.77 1.46
N GLN A 405 14.26 1.79 2.39
CA GLN A 405 12.97 1.29 2.87
C GLN A 405 12.33 2.31 3.81
N GLN A 406 11.08 2.65 3.51
CA GLN A 406 10.21 3.47 4.34
C GLN A 406 9.03 2.62 4.85
N ALA A 407 8.22 3.18 5.75
CA ALA A 407 7.02 2.48 6.25
C ALA A 407 5.92 2.26 5.19
N TYR A 408 6.02 2.98 4.07
CA TYR A 408 5.04 2.99 2.97
C TYR A 408 5.57 2.39 1.66
N GLY A 409 6.77 1.89 1.62
CA GLY A 409 7.42 1.38 0.42
C GLY A 409 8.88 1.81 0.34
N ARG A 410 9.50 1.74 -0.84
CA ARG A 410 10.87 2.22 -1.09
C ARG A 410 10.84 3.62 -1.68
N MET A 411 11.78 4.46 -1.29
CA MET A 411 11.87 5.85 -1.74
C MET A 411 13.32 6.20 -2.11
N ALA A 412 13.49 7.02 -3.14
CA ALA A 412 14.75 7.67 -3.50
C ALA A 412 14.52 9.16 -3.76
N GLN A 413 15.51 10.01 -3.48
CA GLN A 413 15.49 11.43 -3.85
C GLN A 413 16.41 11.68 -5.02
N CYS A 414 15.91 12.37 -6.03
CA CYS A 414 16.61 12.61 -7.28
C CYS A 414 16.50 14.08 -7.73
N THR A 415 17.35 14.45 -8.70
CA THR A 415 17.11 15.60 -9.57
C THR A 415 17.07 15.15 -11.02
N ASP A 416 16.34 15.88 -11.85
CA ASP A 416 16.48 15.78 -13.29
C ASP A 416 17.84 16.36 -13.76
N ASP A 417 18.08 16.30 -15.04
CA ASP A 417 19.32 16.80 -15.68
C ASP A 417 19.43 18.33 -15.73
N GLN A 418 18.40 19.04 -15.25
CA GLN A 418 18.35 20.51 -15.12
C GLN A 418 18.35 20.97 -13.65
N GLY A 419 18.33 20.01 -12.70
CA GLY A 419 18.40 20.25 -11.27
C GLY A 419 17.07 20.33 -10.55
N THR A 420 15.94 20.06 -11.20
CA THR A 420 14.62 20.00 -10.57
C THR A 420 14.52 18.76 -9.68
N ARG A 421 14.18 18.94 -8.40
CA ARG A 421 14.08 17.84 -7.43
C ARG A 421 12.76 17.10 -7.53
N PHE A 422 12.84 15.79 -7.33
CA PHE A 422 11.68 14.90 -7.20
C PHE A 422 12.03 13.65 -6.39
N TYR A 423 11.01 12.97 -5.92
CA TYR A 423 11.14 11.64 -5.31
C TYR A 423 10.63 10.56 -6.27
N LEU A 424 11.18 9.36 -6.15
CA LEU A 424 10.65 8.14 -6.71
C LEU A 424 10.09 7.30 -5.58
N GLY A 425 8.92 6.70 -5.78
CA GLY A 425 8.24 5.83 -4.80
C GLY A 425 7.84 4.51 -5.43
N GLU A 426 8.23 3.39 -4.81
CA GLU A 426 7.80 2.02 -5.11
C GLU A 426 6.95 1.53 -3.93
N PHE A 427 5.66 1.18 -4.19
CA PHE A 427 4.65 0.87 -3.16
C PHE A 427 4.15 -0.56 -3.23
#